data_d31c75a3409503766edcfc06763a9910
#
_entry.id   d31c75a3409503766edcfc06763a9910
#
_cell.length_a   1.000
_cell.length_b   1.000
_cell.length_c   1.000
_cell.angle_alpha   90.00
_cell.angle_beta   90.00
_cell.angle_gamma   90.00
#
_symmetry.space_group_name_H-M   'P 1'
#
loop_
_entity.id
_entity.type
_entity.pdbx_description
1 polymer ?
#
loop_
_entity_poly.entity_id
_entity_poly.type
_entity_poly.pdbx_seq_one_letter_code
_entity_poly.pdbx_strand_id
1 'polypeptide(L)'
;RDGGIGGEQVRIIECETGFNTEKGVECYESTKGEGALVYQPLSTGMTYQLIPKATADGIPLFTMGYGRTSAENGAVFRNVFNFPVNYWDGASIAVKYLKDQHGGSLEGKKITLLYHNSGYGKEPIPTLEALAAKHGFKFKAIAVDHPGQEQKSQWLQIRRERPDNVLMWGWGVMNQVAIQEAANINYPMENFMGVWWSGAEIDVLPAGGSSNGYKALNFSPIKDYPVLEEIK
;
A
#
# COMPACT_ATOMS: atom_id res chain seq x y z
N ARG A 1 -28.86 3.80 5.51
CA ARG A 1 -29.87 3.77 4.45
C ARG A 1 -30.95 2.70 4.75
N ASP A 2 -30.56 1.52 5.10
CA ASP A 2 -31.43 0.33 5.11
C ASP A 2 -31.87 -0.10 6.53
N GLY A 3 -32.06 0.85 7.45
CA GLY A 3 -32.45 0.56 8.82
C GLY A 3 -31.34 0.06 9.73
N GLY A 4 -30.06 0.18 9.29
CA GLY A 4 -28.90 -0.25 10.07
C GLY A 4 -28.58 -1.73 9.94
N ILE A 5 -27.83 -2.28 10.87
CA ILE A 5 -27.48 -3.71 10.95
C ILE A 5 -28.34 -4.38 12.01
N GLY A 6 -29.19 -5.31 11.60
CA GLY A 6 -30.14 -5.96 12.51
C GLY A 6 -31.13 -5.00 13.19
N GLY A 7 -31.45 -3.87 12.56
CA GLY A 7 -32.31 -2.82 13.10
C GLY A 7 -31.59 -1.73 13.91
N GLU A 8 -30.33 -1.91 14.20
CA GLU A 8 -29.53 -0.94 14.95
C GLU A 8 -28.75 0.01 14.00
N GLN A 9 -28.78 1.30 14.30
CA GLN A 9 -28.06 2.30 13.51
C GLN A 9 -26.56 2.22 13.76
N VAL A 10 -25.78 2.28 12.65
CA VAL A 10 -24.31 2.38 12.73
C VAL A 10 -23.91 3.85 12.87
N ARG A 11 -23.20 4.20 13.91
CA ARG A 11 -22.58 5.49 14.10
C ARG A 11 -21.09 5.42 13.75
N ILE A 12 -20.63 6.23 12.82
CA ILE A 12 -19.22 6.40 12.48
C ILE A 12 -18.68 7.62 13.23
N ILE A 13 -17.56 7.44 13.95
CA ILE A 13 -16.84 8.51 14.64
C ILE A 13 -15.55 8.73 13.86
N GLU A 14 -15.40 9.92 13.28
CA GLU A 14 -14.23 10.28 12.50
C GLU A 14 -13.30 11.20 13.30
N CYS A 15 -12.00 10.97 13.17
CA CYS A 15 -10.97 11.81 13.76
C CYS A 15 -9.82 11.97 12.78
N GLU A 16 -9.63 13.19 12.24
CA GLU A 16 -8.60 13.49 11.25
C GLU A 16 -7.21 13.58 11.89
N THR A 17 -6.27 12.85 11.35
CA THR A 17 -4.91 12.74 11.91
C THR A 17 -3.85 13.44 11.06
N GLY A 18 -4.14 13.83 9.83
CA GLY A 18 -3.15 14.31 8.86
C GLY A 18 -2.02 13.32 8.62
N PHE A 19 -2.32 12.00 8.70
CA PHE A 19 -1.34 10.91 8.61
C PHE A 19 -0.26 10.93 9.69
N ASN A 20 -0.49 11.66 10.79
CA ASN A 20 0.43 11.74 11.94
C ASN A 20 0.10 10.61 12.93
N THR A 21 1.11 9.81 13.25
CA THR A 21 0.95 8.62 14.11
C THR A 21 0.58 8.99 15.56
N GLU A 22 1.15 10.07 16.10
CA GLU A 22 0.86 10.53 17.47
C GLU A 22 -0.59 10.99 17.59
N LYS A 23 -1.05 11.81 16.64
CA LYS A 23 -2.47 12.19 16.54
C LYS A 23 -3.39 10.99 16.38
N GLY A 24 -2.97 9.96 15.65
CA GLY A 24 -3.73 8.71 15.52
C GLY A 24 -3.92 8.01 16.87
N VAL A 25 -2.90 8.02 17.73
CA VAL A 25 -3.01 7.51 19.10
C VAL A 25 -3.92 8.39 19.96
N GLU A 26 -3.81 9.71 19.85
CA GLU A 26 -4.71 10.66 20.56
C GLU A 26 -6.17 10.46 20.13
N CYS A 27 -6.43 10.31 18.83
CA CYS A 27 -7.76 10.00 18.31
C CYS A 27 -8.32 8.71 18.91
N TYR A 28 -7.52 7.65 18.95
CA TYR A 28 -7.93 6.39 19.57
C TYR A 28 -8.30 6.59 21.05
N GLU A 29 -7.42 7.20 21.83
CA GLU A 29 -7.64 7.38 23.27
C GLU A 29 -8.87 8.26 23.57
N SER A 30 -9.15 9.28 22.76
CA SER A 30 -10.29 10.17 22.95
C SER A 30 -11.63 9.55 22.54
N THR A 31 -11.63 8.60 21.56
CA THR A 31 -12.86 8.06 21.01
C THR A 31 -13.21 6.64 21.49
N LYS A 32 -12.23 5.88 21.97
CA LYS A 32 -12.46 4.47 22.41
C LYS A 32 -13.55 4.30 23.48
N GLY A 33 -13.70 5.30 24.36
CA GLY A 33 -14.71 5.31 25.43
C GLY A 33 -16.14 5.57 24.95
N GLU A 34 -16.34 5.90 23.68
CA GLU A 34 -17.66 6.16 23.10
C GLU A 34 -18.44 4.90 22.67
N GLY A 35 -17.96 3.73 23.05
CA GLY A 35 -18.59 2.45 22.71
C GLY A 35 -18.18 1.91 21.34
N ALA A 36 -16.94 2.20 20.91
CA ALA A 36 -16.42 1.71 19.64
C ALA A 36 -16.40 0.17 19.59
N LEU A 37 -17.10 -0.42 18.62
CA LEU A 37 -17.13 -1.85 18.37
C LEU A 37 -15.94 -2.31 17.54
N VAL A 38 -15.38 -1.42 16.71
CA VAL A 38 -14.25 -1.68 15.84
C VAL A 38 -13.52 -0.37 15.59
N TYR A 39 -12.21 -0.43 15.39
CA TYR A 39 -11.39 0.73 15.06
C TYR A 39 -10.63 0.52 13.74
N GLN A 40 -10.66 1.54 12.88
CA GLN A 40 -9.99 1.53 11.57
C GLN A 40 -8.98 2.69 11.48
N PRO A 41 -7.67 2.43 11.70
CA PRO A 41 -6.69 3.50 11.83
C PRO A 41 -6.25 4.15 10.52
N LEU A 42 -6.59 3.59 9.37
CA LEU A 42 -6.24 4.06 8.01
C LEU A 42 -4.74 4.35 7.80
N SER A 43 -3.88 3.73 8.58
CA SER A 43 -2.41 3.88 8.48
C SER A 43 -1.70 2.67 9.08
N THR A 44 -0.69 2.16 8.38
CA THR A 44 0.18 1.08 8.89
C THR A 44 0.96 1.53 10.14
N GLY A 45 1.49 2.76 10.13
CA GLY A 45 2.22 3.30 11.29
C GLY A 45 1.35 3.43 12.53
N MET A 46 0.11 3.93 12.37
CA MET A 46 -0.87 4.01 13.47
C MET A 46 -1.26 2.61 13.93
N THR A 47 -1.50 1.67 13.01
CA THR A 47 -1.81 0.27 13.36
C THR A 47 -0.75 -0.30 14.28
N TYR A 48 0.54 -0.10 14.00
CA TYR A 48 1.62 -0.59 14.86
C TYR A 48 1.51 -0.09 16.29
N GLN A 49 1.21 1.20 16.48
CA GLN A 49 1.08 1.81 17.80
C GLN A 49 -0.21 1.40 18.52
N LEU A 50 -1.28 1.13 17.77
CA LEU A 50 -2.57 0.82 18.34
C LEU A 50 -2.75 -0.67 18.69
N ILE A 51 -1.99 -1.59 18.08
CA ILE A 51 -2.10 -3.03 18.36
C ILE A 51 -2.05 -3.34 19.87
N PRO A 52 -1.04 -2.91 20.65
CA PRO A 52 -1.00 -3.22 22.08
C PRO A 52 -2.16 -2.57 22.86
N LYS A 53 -2.54 -1.35 22.50
CA LYS A 53 -3.63 -0.61 23.15
C LYS A 53 -4.99 -1.27 22.91
N ALA A 54 -5.32 -1.46 21.64
CA ALA A 54 -6.58 -2.08 21.23
C ALA A 54 -6.72 -3.52 21.74
N THR A 55 -5.60 -4.25 21.83
CA THR A 55 -5.59 -5.59 22.43
C THR A 55 -5.90 -5.54 23.92
N ALA A 56 -5.33 -4.57 24.66
CA ALA A 56 -5.61 -4.39 26.09
C ALA A 56 -7.06 -3.93 26.34
N ASP A 57 -7.59 -3.08 25.47
CA ASP A 57 -8.97 -2.57 25.55
C ASP A 57 -10.01 -3.56 25.00
N GLY A 58 -9.58 -4.63 24.33
CA GLY A 58 -10.48 -5.61 23.69
C GLY A 58 -11.16 -5.10 22.41
N ILE A 59 -10.68 -3.99 21.82
CA ILE A 59 -11.26 -3.38 20.63
C ILE A 59 -10.60 -3.96 19.36
N PRO A 60 -11.37 -4.56 18.44
CA PRO A 60 -10.83 -5.03 17.17
C PRO A 60 -10.28 -3.91 16.30
N LEU A 61 -9.07 -4.10 15.76
CA LEU A 61 -8.51 -3.27 14.69
C LEU A 61 -8.83 -3.91 13.35
N PHE A 62 -9.54 -3.20 12.51
CA PHE A 62 -9.86 -3.62 11.15
C PHE A 62 -9.05 -2.81 10.14
N THR A 63 -8.22 -3.48 9.34
CA THR A 63 -7.38 -2.83 8.35
C THR A 63 -7.75 -3.29 6.95
N MET A 64 -7.69 -2.38 5.97
CA MET A 64 -8.11 -2.65 4.59
C MET A 64 -6.96 -2.48 3.62
N GLY A 65 -6.26 -3.59 3.33
CA GLY A 65 -5.11 -3.58 2.44
C GLY A 65 -3.93 -2.75 2.96
N TYR A 66 -3.89 -2.51 4.25
CA TYR A 66 -2.80 -1.85 4.97
C TYR A 66 -2.65 -2.48 6.36
N GLY A 67 -1.69 -2.00 7.13
CA GLY A 67 -1.48 -2.44 8.50
C GLY A 67 -0.28 -3.36 8.63
N ARG A 68 -0.22 -4.08 9.74
CA ARG A 68 0.88 -4.99 10.02
C ARG A 68 0.64 -6.35 9.38
N THR A 69 1.42 -6.71 8.36
CA THR A 69 1.24 -7.99 7.67
C THR A 69 1.41 -9.19 8.59
N SER A 70 2.36 -9.15 9.53
CA SER A 70 2.53 -10.26 10.50
C SER A 70 1.32 -10.51 11.40
N ALA A 71 0.33 -9.59 11.42
CA ALA A 71 -0.93 -9.77 12.13
C ALA A 71 -1.84 -10.85 11.52
N GLU A 72 -1.50 -11.38 10.35
CA GLU A 72 -2.11 -12.61 9.81
C GLU A 72 -1.96 -13.81 10.76
N ASN A 73 -0.97 -13.78 11.65
CA ASN A 73 -0.89 -14.76 12.74
C ASN A 73 -1.89 -14.42 13.86
N GLY A 74 -3.14 -14.83 13.69
CA GLY A 74 -4.21 -14.59 14.66
C GLY A 74 -3.99 -15.24 16.02
N ALA A 75 -3.08 -16.21 16.17
CA ALA A 75 -2.70 -16.77 17.46
C ALA A 75 -1.95 -15.74 18.33
N VAL A 76 -1.22 -14.82 17.69
CA VAL A 76 -0.48 -13.73 18.34
C VAL A 76 -1.29 -12.44 18.36
N PHE A 77 -1.90 -12.08 17.23
CA PHE A 77 -2.62 -10.81 17.02
C PHE A 77 -4.14 -11.03 17.01
N ARG A 78 -4.70 -11.38 18.15
CA ARG A 78 -6.11 -11.83 18.24
C ARG A 78 -7.14 -10.76 17.87
N ASN A 79 -6.78 -9.47 17.96
CA ASN A 79 -7.68 -8.35 17.74
C ASN A 79 -7.37 -7.57 16.48
N VAL A 80 -6.56 -8.11 15.57
CA VAL A 80 -6.17 -7.42 14.32
C VAL A 80 -6.64 -8.22 13.12
N PHE A 81 -7.40 -7.58 12.25
CA PHE A 81 -8.02 -8.20 11.08
C PHE A 81 -7.62 -7.46 9.81
N ASN A 82 -6.74 -8.07 9.02
CA ASN A 82 -6.34 -7.54 7.72
C ASN A 82 -7.28 -8.06 6.63
N PHE A 83 -7.77 -7.18 5.76
CA PHE A 83 -8.68 -7.51 4.68
C PHE A 83 -8.48 -6.55 3.49
N PRO A 84 -8.64 -6.97 2.23
CA PRO A 84 -8.80 -8.35 1.73
C PRO A 84 -7.47 -9.07 1.54
N VAL A 85 -6.35 -8.37 1.57
CA VAL A 85 -4.98 -8.87 1.37
C VAL A 85 -3.99 -8.06 2.21
N ASN A 86 -2.78 -8.56 2.35
CA ASN A 86 -1.68 -7.89 3.04
C ASN A 86 -0.52 -7.55 2.07
N TYR A 87 0.48 -6.83 2.56
CA TYR A 87 1.60 -6.39 1.71
C TYR A 87 2.57 -7.51 1.31
N TRP A 88 2.66 -8.59 2.08
CA TRP A 88 3.47 -9.74 1.69
C TRP A 88 2.84 -10.50 0.53
N ASP A 89 1.51 -10.63 0.53
CA ASP A 89 0.76 -11.17 -0.60
C ASP A 89 0.93 -10.29 -1.83
N GLY A 90 0.77 -8.95 -1.67
CA GLY A 90 0.98 -8.01 -2.75
C GLY A 90 2.37 -8.10 -3.38
N ALA A 91 3.42 -8.17 -2.55
CA ALA A 91 4.80 -8.35 -3.02
C ALA A 91 4.98 -9.68 -3.75
N SER A 92 4.40 -10.76 -3.21
CA SER A 92 4.50 -12.10 -3.81
C SER A 92 3.77 -12.19 -5.15
N ILE A 93 2.58 -11.57 -5.25
CA ILE A 93 1.81 -11.47 -6.50
C ILE A 93 2.59 -10.65 -7.54
N ALA A 94 3.16 -9.51 -7.13
CA ALA A 94 3.98 -8.68 -8.02
C ALA A 94 5.17 -9.47 -8.58
N VAL A 95 5.93 -10.16 -7.74
CA VAL A 95 7.08 -10.97 -8.17
C VAL A 95 6.63 -12.13 -9.07
N LYS A 96 5.50 -12.79 -8.75
CA LYS A 96 4.94 -13.83 -9.62
C LYS A 96 4.60 -13.28 -11.00
N TYR A 97 3.90 -12.16 -11.06
CA TYR A 97 3.56 -11.50 -12.31
C TYR A 97 4.82 -11.15 -13.12
N LEU A 98 5.83 -10.53 -12.50
CA LEU A 98 7.09 -10.21 -13.18
C LEU A 98 7.79 -11.46 -13.69
N LYS A 99 7.79 -12.55 -12.93
CA LYS A 99 8.35 -13.83 -13.35
C LYS A 99 7.68 -14.34 -14.62
N ASP A 100 6.35 -14.27 -14.69
CA ASP A 100 5.58 -14.67 -15.86
C ASP A 100 5.91 -13.77 -17.08
N GLN A 101 6.05 -12.45 -16.87
CA GLN A 101 6.45 -11.50 -17.91
C GLN A 101 7.88 -11.75 -18.46
N HIS A 102 8.77 -12.28 -17.63
CA HIS A 102 10.14 -12.64 -18.00
C HIS A 102 10.31 -14.10 -18.42
N GLY A 103 9.25 -14.74 -18.92
CA GLY A 103 9.32 -16.10 -19.45
C GLY A 103 9.56 -17.19 -18.40
N GLY A 104 9.13 -16.96 -17.17
CA GLY A 104 9.16 -17.92 -16.07
C GLY A 104 10.43 -17.87 -15.20
N SER A 105 11.38 -16.95 -15.46
CA SER A 105 12.59 -16.79 -14.64
C SER A 105 12.89 -15.33 -14.34
N LEU A 106 13.38 -15.07 -13.12
CA LEU A 106 13.91 -13.78 -12.72
C LEU A 106 15.43 -13.81 -12.46
N GLU A 107 16.08 -14.91 -12.77
CA GLU A 107 17.53 -15.08 -12.55
C GLU A 107 18.33 -13.93 -13.18
N GLY A 108 19.15 -13.27 -12.39
CA GLY A 108 19.99 -12.14 -12.82
C GLY A 108 19.25 -10.83 -13.11
N LYS A 109 17.92 -10.80 -13.09
CA LYS A 109 17.11 -9.57 -13.26
C LYS A 109 17.36 -8.59 -12.11
N LYS A 110 17.13 -7.31 -12.37
CA LYS A 110 17.23 -6.24 -11.37
C LYS A 110 15.83 -5.71 -11.09
N ILE A 111 15.38 -5.80 -9.85
CA ILE A 111 14.09 -5.25 -9.40
C ILE A 111 14.36 -4.20 -8.34
N THR A 112 13.86 -3.00 -8.55
CA THR A 112 13.97 -1.89 -7.61
C THR A 112 12.61 -1.61 -6.99
N LEU A 113 12.54 -1.53 -5.67
CA LEU A 113 11.38 -1.01 -4.93
C LEU A 113 11.59 0.48 -4.66
N LEU A 114 10.73 1.33 -5.21
CA LEU A 114 10.59 2.73 -4.83
C LEU A 114 9.48 2.81 -3.78
N TYR A 115 9.81 3.21 -2.54
CA TYR A 115 8.86 3.13 -1.46
C TYR A 115 8.79 4.41 -0.62
N HIS A 116 7.58 4.72 -0.15
CA HIS A 116 7.36 5.79 0.83
C HIS A 116 8.07 5.43 2.14
N ASN A 117 8.91 6.34 2.66
CA ASN A 117 9.71 6.10 3.86
C ASN A 117 8.85 6.13 5.14
N SER A 118 8.04 5.10 5.31
CA SER A 118 7.13 4.91 6.45
C SER A 118 6.99 3.42 6.76
N GLY A 119 6.29 3.09 7.84
CA GLY A 119 5.94 1.71 8.17
C GLY A 119 5.26 0.98 7.00
N TYR A 120 4.37 1.69 6.30
CA TYR A 120 3.69 1.19 5.10
C TYR A 120 4.68 0.76 4.00
N GLY A 121 5.52 1.68 3.55
CA GLY A 121 6.42 1.41 2.42
C GLY A 121 7.50 0.38 2.72
N LYS A 122 7.79 0.14 3.99
CA LYS A 122 8.80 -0.84 4.45
C LYS A 122 8.25 -2.26 4.58
N GLU A 123 6.93 -2.44 4.67
CA GLU A 123 6.30 -3.76 4.86
C GLU A 123 6.72 -4.83 3.82
N PRO A 124 6.81 -4.53 2.51
CA PRO A 124 7.15 -5.54 1.52
C PRO A 124 8.65 -5.90 1.48
N ILE A 125 9.54 -5.11 2.09
CA ILE A 125 11.00 -5.26 1.93
C ILE A 125 11.48 -6.66 2.32
N PRO A 126 11.18 -7.21 3.53
CA PRO A 126 11.68 -8.53 3.91
C PRO A 126 11.19 -9.64 2.97
N THR A 127 9.96 -9.53 2.47
CA THR A 127 9.40 -10.49 1.51
C THR A 127 10.11 -10.41 0.17
N LEU A 128 10.37 -9.20 -0.33
CA LEU A 128 11.10 -9.00 -1.58
C LEU A 128 12.55 -9.48 -1.49
N GLU A 129 13.22 -9.30 -0.36
CA GLU A 129 14.55 -9.85 -0.10
C GLU A 129 14.55 -11.38 -0.11
N ALA A 130 13.58 -12.01 0.57
CA ALA A 130 13.44 -13.47 0.57
C ALA A 130 13.12 -14.02 -0.84
N LEU A 131 12.25 -13.33 -1.59
CA LEU A 131 11.93 -13.70 -2.96
C LEU A 131 13.10 -13.47 -3.92
N ALA A 132 13.93 -12.46 -3.69
CA ALA A 132 15.15 -12.23 -4.44
C ALA A 132 16.13 -13.39 -4.27
N ALA A 133 16.37 -13.80 -3.02
CA ALA A 133 17.19 -14.96 -2.72
C ALA A 133 16.63 -16.25 -3.36
N LYS A 134 15.31 -16.44 -3.33
CA LYS A 134 14.63 -17.63 -3.88
C LYS A 134 14.67 -17.69 -5.40
N HIS A 135 14.55 -16.58 -6.09
CA HIS A 135 14.38 -16.50 -7.56
C HIS A 135 15.59 -15.93 -8.29
N GLY A 136 16.69 -15.63 -7.59
CA GLY A 136 17.97 -15.21 -8.19
C GLY A 136 17.98 -13.79 -8.75
N PHE A 137 17.02 -12.94 -8.44
CA PHE A 137 17.05 -11.54 -8.89
C PHE A 137 17.81 -10.63 -7.92
N LYS A 138 18.37 -9.54 -8.46
CA LYS A 138 19.02 -8.50 -7.67
C LYS A 138 17.97 -7.51 -7.18
N PHE A 139 17.81 -7.41 -5.88
CA PHE A 139 16.83 -6.50 -5.26
C PHE A 139 17.51 -5.25 -4.70
N LYS A 140 16.84 -4.11 -4.85
CA LYS A 140 17.21 -2.84 -4.24
C LYS A 140 15.97 -2.07 -3.78
N ALA A 141 16.05 -1.48 -2.59
CA ALA A 141 15.02 -0.60 -2.07
C ALA A 141 15.53 0.85 -2.04
N ILE A 142 14.72 1.79 -2.53
CA ILE A 142 15.01 3.23 -2.59
C ILE A 142 13.87 3.97 -1.91
N ALA A 143 14.21 4.69 -0.83
CA ALA A 143 13.25 5.44 -0.03
C ALA A 143 12.91 6.80 -0.67
N VAL A 144 11.65 7.19 -0.53
CA VAL A 144 11.16 8.54 -0.82
C VAL A 144 10.52 9.09 0.45
N ASP A 145 11.01 10.21 0.95
CA ASP A 145 10.49 10.83 2.17
C ASP A 145 9.15 11.53 1.92
N HIS A 146 8.31 11.56 2.97
CA HIS A 146 7.03 12.26 2.94
C HIS A 146 7.22 13.76 2.64
N PRO A 147 6.37 14.39 1.83
CA PRO A 147 5.17 13.87 1.15
C PRO A 147 5.44 13.20 -0.20
N GLY A 148 6.68 13.06 -0.62
CA GLY A 148 7.03 12.36 -1.86
C GLY A 148 7.15 13.26 -3.10
N GLN A 149 7.28 14.55 -2.92
CA GLN A 149 7.45 15.51 -4.03
C GLN A 149 8.90 15.57 -4.56
N GLU A 150 9.88 15.32 -3.71
CA GLU A 150 11.29 15.40 -4.07
C GLU A 150 11.85 14.01 -4.42
N GLN A 151 11.86 13.66 -5.71
CA GLN A 151 12.25 12.32 -6.18
C GLN A 151 13.36 12.31 -7.25
N LYS A 152 13.87 13.47 -7.65
CA LYS A 152 14.89 13.56 -8.73
C LYS A 152 16.11 12.70 -8.46
N SER A 153 16.60 12.68 -7.22
CA SER A 153 17.78 11.89 -6.84
C SER A 153 17.53 10.38 -6.96
N GLN A 154 16.35 9.91 -6.57
CA GLN A 154 15.95 8.51 -6.68
C GLN A 154 15.85 8.08 -8.15
N TRP A 155 15.24 8.89 -9.00
CA TRP A 155 15.10 8.58 -10.42
C TRP A 155 16.41 8.71 -11.20
N LEU A 156 17.32 9.61 -10.82
CA LEU A 156 18.70 9.61 -11.33
C LEU A 156 19.46 8.34 -10.95
N GLN A 157 19.23 7.81 -9.74
CA GLN A 157 19.79 6.54 -9.32
C GLN A 157 19.20 5.36 -10.12
N ILE A 158 17.88 5.31 -10.32
CA ILE A 158 17.20 4.31 -11.16
C ILE A 158 17.75 4.37 -12.60
N ARG A 159 17.89 5.57 -13.16
CA ARG A 159 18.47 5.76 -14.51
C ARG A 159 19.87 5.17 -14.62
N ARG A 160 20.72 5.39 -13.61
CA ARG A 160 22.10 4.86 -13.58
C ARG A 160 22.14 3.34 -13.47
N GLU A 161 21.28 2.77 -12.64
CA GLU A 161 21.27 1.34 -12.32
C GLU A 161 20.52 0.50 -13.34
N ARG A 162 19.61 1.11 -14.07
CA ARG A 162 18.80 0.47 -15.13
C ARG A 162 18.17 -0.84 -14.65
N PRO A 163 17.27 -0.80 -13.65
CA PRO A 163 16.54 -2.00 -13.26
C PRO A 163 15.64 -2.48 -14.39
N ASP A 164 15.46 -3.81 -14.48
CA ASP A 164 14.51 -4.43 -15.41
C ASP A 164 13.07 -4.06 -15.03
N ASN A 165 12.77 -3.95 -13.72
CA ASN A 165 11.47 -3.52 -13.23
C ASN A 165 11.59 -2.60 -12.01
N VAL A 166 10.65 -1.67 -11.90
CA VAL A 166 10.42 -0.85 -10.71
C VAL A 166 9.06 -1.22 -10.10
N LEU A 167 9.06 -1.54 -8.82
CA LEU A 167 7.86 -1.67 -8.01
C LEU A 167 7.70 -0.39 -7.19
N MET A 168 6.47 0.12 -7.06
CA MET A 168 6.19 1.31 -6.26
C MET A 168 5.24 1.00 -5.10
N TRP A 169 5.70 1.28 -3.88
CA TRP A 169 4.89 1.34 -2.66
C TRP A 169 4.79 2.80 -2.22
N GLY A 170 4.02 3.56 -2.99
CA GLY A 170 3.76 4.98 -2.80
C GLY A 170 2.28 5.26 -2.57
N TRP A 171 1.96 6.51 -2.26
CA TRP A 171 0.59 7.00 -2.17
C TRP A 171 0.54 8.52 -2.39
N GLY A 172 -0.63 9.04 -2.76
CA GLY A 172 -0.87 10.45 -2.94
C GLY A 172 0.07 11.09 -3.97
N VAL A 173 0.57 12.28 -3.68
CA VAL A 173 1.41 13.06 -4.59
C VAL A 173 2.70 12.32 -5.02
N MET A 174 3.20 11.41 -4.17
CA MET A 174 4.36 10.59 -4.53
C MET A 174 4.15 9.82 -5.83
N ASN A 175 2.94 9.30 -6.06
CA ASN A 175 2.62 8.49 -7.23
C ASN A 175 2.74 9.31 -8.53
N GLN A 176 2.13 10.50 -8.55
CA GLN A 176 2.16 11.40 -9.71
C GLN A 176 3.57 11.83 -10.06
N VAL A 177 4.34 12.23 -9.04
CA VAL A 177 5.74 12.65 -9.22
C VAL A 177 6.59 11.49 -9.70
N ALA A 178 6.42 10.29 -9.14
CA ALA A 178 7.16 9.11 -9.57
C ALA A 178 6.92 8.79 -11.04
N ILE A 179 5.67 8.84 -11.51
CA ILE A 179 5.32 8.57 -12.89
C ILE A 179 5.93 9.64 -13.82
N GLN A 180 5.85 10.90 -13.45
CA GLN A 180 6.46 11.99 -14.23
C GLN A 180 7.99 11.87 -14.30
N GLU A 181 8.64 11.59 -13.18
CA GLU A 181 10.10 11.44 -13.15
C GLU A 181 10.55 10.19 -13.92
N ALA A 182 9.78 9.10 -13.90
CA ALA A 182 10.03 7.94 -14.74
C ALA A 182 10.00 8.31 -16.23
N ALA A 183 8.99 9.08 -16.65
CA ALA A 183 8.88 9.58 -18.02
C ALA A 183 10.03 10.51 -18.39
N ASN A 184 10.42 11.41 -17.50
CA ASN A 184 11.54 12.37 -17.72
C ASN A 184 12.87 11.68 -17.99
N ILE A 185 13.09 10.49 -17.43
CA ILE A 185 14.29 9.69 -17.70
C ILE A 185 14.11 8.65 -18.80
N ASN A 186 12.96 8.65 -19.49
CA ASN A 186 12.56 7.65 -20.48
C ASN A 186 12.59 6.22 -19.95
N TYR A 187 12.13 6.00 -18.70
CA TYR A 187 11.95 4.65 -18.16
C TYR A 187 10.75 3.97 -18.82
N PRO A 188 10.86 2.71 -19.29
CA PRO A 188 9.75 2.00 -19.90
C PRO A 188 8.60 1.80 -18.91
N MET A 189 7.45 2.45 -19.15
CA MET A 189 6.32 2.45 -18.22
C MET A 189 5.70 1.07 -18.03
N GLU A 190 5.77 0.21 -19.04
CA GLU A 190 5.34 -1.19 -18.97
C GLU A 190 6.12 -2.02 -17.92
N ASN A 191 7.30 -1.53 -17.51
CA ASN A 191 8.14 -2.15 -16.48
C ASN A 191 7.98 -1.47 -15.10
N PHE A 192 7.05 -0.53 -14.97
CA PHE A 192 6.77 0.19 -13.74
C PHE A 192 5.40 -0.23 -13.20
N MET A 193 5.38 -0.79 -11.98
CA MET A 193 4.16 -1.31 -11.36
C MET A 193 4.03 -0.86 -9.92
N GLY A 194 2.85 -0.35 -9.56
CA GLY A 194 2.49 0.05 -8.22
C GLY A 194 1.69 -1.00 -7.45
N VAL A 195 1.70 -0.89 -6.14
CA VAL A 195 0.72 -1.53 -5.26
C VAL A 195 -0.64 -0.83 -5.39
N TRP A 196 -1.71 -1.36 -4.82
CA TRP A 196 -3.08 -0.79 -4.92
C TRP A 196 -3.19 0.68 -4.49
N TRP A 197 -2.38 1.16 -3.52
CA TRP A 197 -2.32 2.58 -3.15
C TRP A 197 -1.59 3.46 -4.17
N SER A 198 -0.98 2.86 -5.15
CA SER A 198 -0.23 3.56 -6.21
C SER A 198 -0.89 3.40 -7.58
N GLY A 199 -2.17 3.05 -7.64
CA GLY A 199 -2.89 2.79 -8.88
C GLY A 199 -4.29 3.36 -8.94
N ALA A 200 -4.66 4.23 -8.02
CA ALA A 200 -5.93 4.94 -8.11
C ALA A 200 -5.92 5.89 -9.32
N GLU A 201 -7.04 6.00 -10.02
CA GLU A 201 -7.16 6.86 -11.21
C GLU A 201 -6.79 8.31 -10.91
N ILE A 202 -7.22 8.82 -9.76
CA ILE A 202 -6.91 10.18 -9.32
C ILE A 202 -5.40 10.42 -9.17
N ASP A 203 -4.61 9.38 -8.91
CA ASP A 203 -3.17 9.50 -8.74
C ASP A 203 -2.42 9.43 -10.08
N VAL A 204 -2.94 8.71 -11.08
CA VAL A 204 -2.28 8.50 -12.38
C VAL A 204 -2.75 9.46 -13.46
N LEU A 205 -4.03 9.86 -13.47
CA LEU A 205 -4.59 10.77 -14.46
C LEU A 205 -3.85 12.12 -14.57
N PRO A 206 -3.42 12.78 -13.47
CA PRO A 206 -2.69 14.03 -13.57
C PRO A 206 -1.35 13.95 -14.31
N ALA A 207 -0.75 12.75 -14.40
CA ALA A 207 0.46 12.52 -15.19
C ALA A 207 0.16 12.42 -16.71
N GLY A 208 -1.11 12.35 -17.10
CA GLY A 208 -1.56 12.32 -18.50
C GLY A 208 -0.92 11.17 -19.28
N GLY A 209 -0.50 11.45 -20.52
CA GLY A 209 0.14 10.47 -21.37
C GLY A 209 1.43 9.85 -20.81
N SER A 210 2.05 10.48 -19.82
CA SER A 210 3.23 9.94 -19.14
C SER A 210 2.96 8.66 -18.36
N SER A 211 1.70 8.39 -18.00
CA SER A 211 1.30 7.18 -17.30
C SER A 211 1.04 5.97 -18.21
N ASN A 212 1.04 6.15 -19.54
CA ASN A 212 0.73 5.08 -20.47
C ASN A 212 1.70 3.89 -20.32
N GLY A 213 1.14 2.70 -20.06
CA GLY A 213 1.90 1.48 -19.81
C GLY A 213 2.15 1.18 -18.32
N TYR A 214 2.00 2.17 -17.42
CA TYR A 214 2.05 1.94 -15.99
C TYR A 214 0.98 0.94 -15.54
N LYS A 215 1.33 0.10 -14.59
CA LYS A 215 0.46 -0.94 -14.05
C LYS A 215 0.32 -0.80 -12.54
N ALA A 216 -0.77 -1.29 -11.99
CA ALA A 216 -0.93 -1.41 -10.55
C ALA A 216 -1.68 -2.68 -10.18
N LEU A 217 -1.36 -3.22 -9.00
CA LEU A 217 -2.20 -4.22 -8.37
C LEU A 217 -3.52 -3.57 -7.96
N ASN A 218 -4.61 -4.33 -8.04
CA ASN A 218 -5.91 -3.91 -7.54
C ASN A 218 -6.62 -5.09 -6.89
N PHE A 219 -7.56 -4.82 -5.99
CA PHE A 219 -8.36 -5.84 -5.29
C PHE A 219 -9.42 -6.47 -6.20
N SER A 220 -9.87 -5.72 -7.20
CA SER A 220 -10.86 -6.15 -8.16
C SER A 220 -10.61 -5.48 -9.51
N PRO A 221 -11.05 -6.08 -10.63
CA PRO A 221 -10.98 -5.42 -11.92
C PRO A 221 -11.84 -4.14 -11.91
N ILE A 222 -11.36 -3.10 -12.60
CA ILE A 222 -12.14 -1.88 -12.85
C ILE A 222 -13.23 -2.22 -13.87
N LYS A 223 -14.48 -2.18 -13.44
CA LYS A 223 -15.65 -2.39 -14.29
C LYS A 223 -16.90 -1.80 -13.65
N ASP A 224 -17.96 -1.66 -14.42
CA ASP A 224 -19.25 -1.28 -13.90
C ASP A 224 -19.82 -2.41 -13.03
N TYR A 225 -20.10 -2.09 -11.78
CA TYR A 225 -20.77 -2.99 -10.84
C TYR A 225 -22.20 -2.50 -10.61
N PRO A 226 -23.19 -3.40 -10.54
CA PRO A 226 -24.59 -3.00 -10.31
C PRO A 226 -24.78 -2.12 -9.08
N VAL A 227 -24.02 -2.39 -8.00
CA VAL A 227 -24.07 -1.58 -6.77
C VAL A 227 -23.69 -0.11 -6.98
N LEU A 228 -22.90 0.22 -8.00
CA LEU A 228 -22.56 1.62 -8.32
C LEU A 228 -23.77 2.41 -8.79
N GLU A 229 -24.72 1.77 -9.46
CA GLU A 229 -25.96 2.41 -9.89
C GLU A 229 -26.89 2.67 -8.70
N GLU A 230 -26.81 1.87 -7.65
CA GLU A 230 -27.59 2.06 -6.41
C GLU A 230 -27.04 3.20 -5.53
N ILE A 231 -25.74 3.53 -5.71
CA ILE A 231 -25.05 4.59 -4.93
C ILE A 231 -25.24 5.97 -5.59
N LYS A 232 -25.39 6.04 -6.91
CA LYS A 232 -25.66 7.27 -7.67
C LYS A 232 -27.04 7.83 -7.36
#